data_59f705b6235df9f72979e68bc82ddaa6
#
_entry.id   59f705b6235df9f72979e68bc82ddaa6
#
_cell.length_a   1.000
_cell.length_b   1.000
_cell.length_c   1.000
_cell.angle_alpha   90.00
_cell.angle_beta   90.00
_cell.angle_gamma   90.00
#
_symmetry.space_group_name_H-M   'P 1'
#
loop_
_entity.id
_entity.type
_entity.pdbx_description
1 polymer ?
#
loop_
_entity_poly.entity_id
_entity_poly.type
_entity_poly.pdbx_seq_one_letter_code
_entity_poly.pdbx_strand_id
1 'polypeptide(L)'
;VKKLWQLPGREFQYFAQELILKYQKKYTEEIIDLFEYMITNKSWWDTVDHIAKKLVGEYFKIFPQKRDEKIESWLASDNIWLQRTALLFQLGYKEETDAQLLFDLIEELRDIDEFFIQKAIGWSLREYSKTEPLAVVKFANTHQLSALAEREALRVVKKNK
;
A
#
# COMPACT_ATOMS: atom_id res chain seq x y z
N VAL A 1 13.78 -12.36 12.17
CA VAL A 1 12.78 -11.28 12.10
C VAL A 1 11.61 -11.56 13.01
N LYS A 2 10.88 -12.70 12.88
CA LYS A 2 9.69 -13.01 13.71
C LYS A 2 9.94 -12.86 15.21
N LYS A 3 11.11 -13.31 15.73
CA LYS A 3 11.46 -13.14 17.15
C LYS A 3 11.55 -11.66 17.54
N LEU A 4 12.17 -10.80 16.71
CA LEU A 4 12.21 -9.35 16.93
C LEU A 4 10.80 -8.74 16.91
N TRP A 5 9.96 -9.17 15.96
CA TRP A 5 8.59 -8.66 15.81
C TRP A 5 7.73 -8.91 17.05
N GLN A 6 7.99 -9.99 17.78
CA GLN A 6 7.25 -10.35 18.97
C GLN A 6 7.66 -9.59 20.23
N LEU A 7 8.86 -8.99 20.26
CA LEU A 7 9.32 -8.21 21.40
C LEU A 7 8.40 -7.01 21.68
N PRO A 8 8.24 -6.58 22.94
CA PRO A 8 7.22 -5.60 23.31
C PRO A 8 7.46 -4.19 22.79
N GLY A 9 8.71 -3.78 22.59
CA GLY A 9 9.05 -2.43 22.13
C GLY A 9 8.86 -2.24 20.62
N ARG A 10 8.29 -1.09 20.22
CA ARG A 10 8.09 -0.73 18.81
C ARG A 10 9.41 -0.64 18.02
N GLU A 11 10.48 -0.21 18.67
CA GLU A 11 11.83 -0.12 18.09
C GLU A 11 12.31 -1.44 17.50
N PHE A 12 11.91 -2.57 18.05
CA PHE A 12 12.26 -3.89 17.51
C PHE A 12 11.55 -4.17 16.17
N GLN A 13 10.34 -3.65 15.98
CA GLN A 13 9.61 -3.75 14.71
C GLN A 13 10.26 -2.87 13.64
N TYR A 14 10.65 -1.65 13.97
CA TYR A 14 11.39 -0.78 13.05
C TYR A 14 12.75 -1.39 12.67
N PHE A 15 13.49 -1.90 13.65
CA PHE A 15 14.75 -2.58 13.38
C PHE A 15 14.57 -3.82 12.48
N ALA A 16 13.52 -4.60 12.71
CA ALA A 16 13.20 -5.78 11.89
C ALA A 16 12.94 -5.42 10.42
N GLN A 17 12.23 -4.32 10.16
CA GLN A 17 11.99 -3.81 8.80
C GLN A 17 13.29 -3.40 8.10
N GLU A 18 14.15 -2.64 8.80
CA GLU A 18 15.44 -2.22 8.28
C GLU A 18 16.37 -3.41 8.01
N LEU A 19 16.32 -4.42 8.88
CA LEU A 19 17.10 -5.65 8.70
C LEU A 19 16.69 -6.38 7.42
N ILE A 20 15.37 -6.55 7.19
CA ILE A 20 14.86 -7.20 5.97
C ILE A 20 15.25 -6.40 4.72
N LEU A 21 15.11 -5.09 4.76
CA LEU A 21 15.44 -4.23 3.62
C LEU A 21 16.90 -4.39 3.19
N LYS A 22 17.84 -4.56 4.13
CA LYS A 22 19.25 -4.84 3.82
C LYS A 22 19.47 -6.15 3.07
N TYR A 23 18.56 -7.11 3.21
CA TYR A 23 18.65 -8.41 2.57
C TYR A 23 17.78 -8.52 1.30
N GLN A 24 17.26 -7.43 0.77
CA GLN A 24 16.39 -7.40 -0.41
C GLN A 24 16.92 -8.19 -1.60
N LYS A 25 18.23 -8.13 -1.87
CA LYS A 25 18.89 -8.90 -2.96
C LYS A 25 18.84 -10.43 -2.76
N LYS A 26 18.41 -10.89 -1.58
CA LYS A 26 18.30 -12.31 -1.22
C LYS A 26 16.86 -12.76 -1.03
N TYR A 27 15.89 -11.95 -1.47
CA TYR A 27 14.48 -12.33 -1.39
C TYR A 27 14.23 -13.58 -2.23
N THR A 28 13.43 -14.49 -1.67
CA THR A 28 12.82 -15.62 -2.35
C THR A 28 11.32 -15.41 -2.43
N GLU A 29 10.62 -16.23 -3.22
CA GLU A 29 9.16 -16.08 -3.36
C GLU A 29 8.44 -16.21 -2.01
N GLU A 30 8.95 -17.03 -1.09
CA GLU A 30 8.33 -17.29 0.22
C GLU A 30 8.47 -16.12 1.21
N ILE A 31 9.29 -15.12 0.93
CA ILE A 31 9.47 -13.98 1.86
C ILE A 31 8.17 -13.20 2.07
N ILE A 32 7.24 -13.29 1.12
CA ILE A 32 5.94 -12.62 1.23
C ILE A 32 5.15 -13.11 2.45
N ASP A 33 5.27 -14.36 2.83
CA ASP A 33 4.59 -14.92 4.02
C ASP A 33 5.13 -14.27 5.32
N LEU A 34 6.39 -13.84 5.31
CA LEU A 34 6.95 -13.07 6.42
C LEU A 34 6.38 -11.64 6.42
N PHE A 35 6.20 -11.02 5.26
CA PHE A 35 5.61 -9.69 5.18
C PHE A 35 4.14 -9.71 5.62
N GLU A 36 3.35 -10.70 5.19
CA GLU A 36 1.98 -10.92 5.65
C GLU A 36 1.92 -11.11 7.17
N TYR A 37 2.84 -11.91 7.74
CA TYR A 37 2.94 -12.05 9.18
C TYR A 37 3.19 -10.70 9.88
N MET A 38 4.10 -9.88 9.36
CA MET A 38 4.43 -8.57 9.94
C MET A 38 3.26 -7.57 9.79
N ILE A 39 2.52 -7.64 8.69
CA ILE A 39 1.35 -6.79 8.44
C ILE A 39 0.19 -7.16 9.37
N THR A 40 -0.02 -8.45 9.63
CA THR A 40 -1.18 -8.95 10.39
C THR A 40 -0.94 -9.08 11.89
N ASN A 41 0.29 -8.89 12.35
CA ASN A 41 0.65 -8.98 13.77
C ASN A 41 1.23 -7.65 14.28
N LYS A 42 0.70 -7.16 15.41
CA LYS A 42 1.03 -5.84 15.99
C LYS A 42 0.87 -4.70 14.98
N SER A 43 -0.15 -4.81 14.17
CA SER A 43 -0.45 -3.94 13.03
C SER A 43 -0.70 -2.51 13.49
N TRP A 44 -0.03 -1.57 12.84
CA TRP A 44 -0.29 -0.15 12.95
C TRP A 44 0.19 0.55 11.67
N TRP A 45 -0.39 1.68 11.33
CA TRP A 45 -0.14 2.35 10.06
C TRP A 45 1.34 2.65 9.78
N ASP A 46 2.13 3.01 10.80
CA ASP A 46 3.54 3.36 10.66
C ASP A 46 4.42 2.20 10.14
N THR A 47 4.17 0.99 10.64
CA THR A 47 4.88 -0.21 10.19
C THR A 47 4.30 -0.78 8.90
N VAL A 48 2.97 -0.82 8.79
CA VAL A 48 2.29 -1.34 7.59
C VAL A 48 2.64 -0.52 6.34
N ASP A 49 2.65 0.81 6.44
CA ASP A 49 2.97 1.69 5.30
C ASP A 49 4.42 1.52 4.83
N HIS A 50 5.35 1.34 5.77
CA HIS A 50 6.74 1.05 5.42
C HIS A 50 6.87 -0.31 4.73
N ILE A 51 6.22 -1.37 5.28
CA ILE A 51 6.21 -2.71 4.68
C ILE A 51 5.60 -2.65 3.28
N ALA A 52 4.43 -2.04 3.12
CA ALA A 52 3.76 -1.90 1.84
C ALA A 52 4.69 -1.27 0.78
N LYS A 53 5.20 -0.08 1.08
CA LYS A 53 5.99 0.70 0.12
C LYS A 53 7.37 0.12 -0.14
N LYS A 54 8.08 -0.32 0.90
CA LYS A 54 9.50 -0.67 0.82
C LYS A 54 9.79 -2.14 0.65
N LEU A 55 8.99 -3.00 1.26
CA LEU A 55 9.21 -4.44 1.21
C LEU A 55 8.33 -5.10 0.14
N VAL A 56 7.02 -4.90 0.22
CA VAL A 56 6.05 -5.48 -0.72
C VAL A 56 6.21 -4.87 -2.12
N GLY A 57 6.36 -3.55 -2.21
CA GLY A 57 6.58 -2.88 -3.49
C GLY A 57 7.81 -3.43 -4.22
N GLU A 58 8.93 -3.60 -3.53
CA GLU A 58 10.13 -4.20 -4.12
C GLU A 58 9.96 -5.70 -4.41
N TYR A 59 9.26 -6.43 -3.54
CA TYR A 59 8.96 -7.84 -3.77
C TYR A 59 8.20 -8.05 -5.08
N PHE A 60 7.17 -7.27 -5.36
CA PHE A 60 6.39 -7.41 -6.60
C PHE A 60 7.14 -6.96 -7.86
N LYS A 61 8.19 -6.13 -7.72
CA LYS A 61 9.12 -5.85 -8.82
C LYS A 61 10.02 -7.06 -9.13
N ILE A 62 10.44 -7.80 -8.10
CA ILE A 62 11.29 -8.99 -8.25
C ILE A 62 10.47 -10.21 -8.69
N PHE A 63 9.26 -10.38 -8.17
CA PHE A 63 8.36 -11.51 -8.41
C PHE A 63 6.99 -11.03 -8.92
N PRO A 64 6.92 -10.43 -10.12
CA PRO A 64 5.67 -9.87 -10.64
C PRO A 64 4.56 -10.92 -10.83
N GLN A 65 4.92 -12.19 -11.05
CA GLN A 65 3.99 -13.31 -11.20
C GLN A 65 3.20 -13.62 -9.90
N LYS A 66 3.67 -13.15 -8.74
CA LYS A 66 3.00 -13.36 -7.45
C LYS A 66 2.02 -12.25 -7.10
N ARG A 67 2.05 -11.13 -7.83
CA ARG A 67 1.31 -9.92 -7.47
C ARG A 67 -0.19 -10.15 -7.44
N ASP A 68 -0.74 -10.63 -8.53
CA ASP A 68 -2.19 -10.68 -8.71
C ASP A 68 -2.83 -11.69 -7.75
N GLU A 69 -2.24 -12.88 -7.58
CA GLU A 69 -2.67 -13.90 -6.61
C GLU A 69 -2.70 -13.35 -5.17
N LYS A 70 -1.65 -12.64 -4.76
CA LYS A 70 -1.56 -12.09 -3.40
C LYS A 70 -2.53 -10.95 -3.18
N ILE A 71 -2.69 -10.06 -4.15
CA ILE A 71 -3.64 -8.96 -4.08
C ILE A 71 -5.08 -9.48 -3.97
N GLU A 72 -5.47 -10.44 -4.81
CA GLU A 72 -6.79 -11.06 -4.74
C GLU A 72 -7.06 -11.68 -3.35
N SER A 73 -6.09 -12.41 -2.81
CA SER A 73 -6.18 -12.96 -1.46
C SER A 73 -6.33 -11.88 -0.38
N TRP A 74 -5.62 -10.76 -0.51
CA TRP A 74 -5.70 -9.66 0.45
C TRP A 74 -7.02 -8.89 0.38
N LEU A 75 -7.57 -8.69 -0.81
CA LEU A 75 -8.89 -8.09 -1.00
C LEU A 75 -10.00 -8.96 -0.40
N ALA A 76 -9.92 -10.28 -0.61
CA ALA A 76 -10.87 -11.25 -0.06
C ALA A 76 -10.74 -11.43 1.46
N SER A 77 -9.69 -10.91 2.08
CA SER A 77 -9.50 -10.97 3.52
C SER A 77 -10.30 -9.87 4.22
N ASP A 78 -10.79 -10.15 5.44
CA ASP A 78 -11.40 -9.12 6.29
C ASP A 78 -10.35 -8.26 7.03
N ASN A 79 -9.07 -8.30 6.60
CA ASN A 79 -7.98 -7.62 7.26
C ASN A 79 -7.67 -6.28 6.58
N ILE A 80 -8.06 -5.19 7.22
CA ILE A 80 -7.85 -3.83 6.70
C ILE A 80 -6.38 -3.48 6.43
N TRP A 81 -5.43 -4.11 7.12
CA TRP A 81 -4.01 -3.84 6.93
C TRP A 81 -3.44 -4.51 5.69
N LEU A 82 -3.94 -5.69 5.31
CA LEU A 82 -3.64 -6.33 4.03
C LEU A 82 -4.26 -5.54 2.87
N GLN A 83 -5.54 -5.14 3.00
CA GLN A 83 -6.22 -4.29 2.02
C GLN A 83 -5.52 -2.94 1.86
N ARG A 84 -5.11 -2.32 2.97
CA ARG A 84 -4.29 -1.10 2.94
C ARG A 84 -2.95 -1.31 2.23
N THR A 85 -2.30 -2.45 2.44
CA THR A 85 -1.05 -2.81 1.75
C THR A 85 -1.26 -2.91 0.24
N ALA A 86 -2.36 -3.50 -0.21
CA ALA A 86 -2.72 -3.57 -1.63
C ALA A 86 -2.87 -2.17 -2.26
N LEU A 87 -3.41 -1.19 -1.53
CA LEU A 87 -3.52 0.20 -2.01
C LEU A 87 -2.17 0.94 -2.05
N LEU A 88 -1.23 0.58 -1.17
CA LEU A 88 -0.02 1.38 -0.93
C LEU A 88 1.27 0.80 -1.50
N PHE A 89 1.30 -0.45 -1.99
CA PHE A 89 2.56 -1.05 -2.43
C PHE A 89 3.20 -0.33 -3.62
N GLN A 90 2.41 0.34 -4.47
CA GLN A 90 2.91 1.11 -5.61
C GLN A 90 3.38 2.53 -5.24
N LEU A 91 3.34 2.93 -3.95
CA LEU A 91 3.83 4.26 -3.56
C LEU A 91 5.30 4.45 -3.94
N GLY A 92 5.54 5.41 -4.82
CA GLY A 92 6.89 5.70 -5.32
C GLY A 92 7.26 4.99 -6.62
N TYR A 93 6.36 4.23 -7.25
CA TYR A 93 6.58 3.65 -8.58
C TYR A 93 6.61 4.70 -9.68
N LYS A 94 6.01 5.87 -9.45
CA LYS A 94 5.97 6.97 -10.42
C LYS A 94 5.40 6.52 -11.77
N GLU A 95 6.20 6.63 -12.83
CA GLU A 95 5.86 6.24 -14.20
C GLU A 95 5.63 4.72 -14.36
N GLU A 96 6.17 3.90 -13.45
CA GLU A 96 5.97 2.44 -13.43
C GLU A 96 4.66 2.04 -12.74
N THR A 97 3.87 2.99 -12.23
CA THR A 97 2.59 2.69 -11.58
C THR A 97 1.62 2.05 -12.56
N ASP A 98 1.13 0.86 -12.22
CA ASP A 98 0.00 0.23 -12.89
C ASP A 98 -1.28 0.96 -12.51
N ALA A 99 -1.65 1.95 -13.33
CA ALA A 99 -2.78 2.82 -13.04
C ALA A 99 -4.12 2.08 -13.07
N GLN A 100 -4.27 1.11 -13.97
CA GLN A 100 -5.50 0.33 -14.04
C GLN A 100 -5.69 -0.47 -12.76
N LEU A 101 -4.66 -1.20 -12.35
CA LEU A 101 -4.70 -1.94 -11.08
C LEU A 101 -4.99 -1.01 -9.89
N LEU A 102 -4.37 0.17 -9.82
CA LEU A 102 -4.63 1.13 -8.76
C LEU A 102 -6.11 1.55 -8.71
N PHE A 103 -6.69 1.85 -9.86
CA PHE A 103 -8.10 2.26 -9.94
C PHE A 103 -9.05 1.11 -9.60
N ASP A 104 -8.78 -0.10 -10.07
CA ASP A 104 -9.57 -1.29 -9.76
C ASP A 104 -9.56 -1.61 -8.25
N LEU A 105 -8.40 -1.51 -7.61
CA LEU A 105 -8.25 -1.65 -6.15
C LEU A 105 -9.08 -0.62 -5.38
N ILE A 106 -9.11 0.62 -5.86
CA ILE A 106 -9.88 1.69 -5.23
C ILE A 106 -11.38 1.41 -5.39
N GLU A 107 -11.83 0.99 -6.57
CA GLU A 107 -13.23 0.62 -6.81
C GLU A 107 -13.70 -0.49 -5.87
N GLU A 108 -12.87 -1.50 -5.65
CA GLU A 108 -13.19 -2.62 -4.76
C GLU A 108 -13.27 -2.20 -3.28
N LEU A 109 -12.43 -1.24 -2.86
CA LEU A 109 -12.28 -0.89 -1.45
C LEU A 109 -12.96 0.43 -1.05
N ARG A 110 -13.49 1.23 -2.00
CA ARG A 110 -14.01 2.58 -1.73
C ARG A 110 -15.21 2.64 -0.79
N ASP A 111 -16.02 1.58 -0.78
CA ASP A 111 -17.23 1.50 0.05
C ASP A 111 -16.96 1.03 1.48
N ILE A 112 -15.71 0.67 1.80
CA ILE A 112 -15.29 0.30 3.16
C ILE A 112 -15.18 1.58 3.99
N ASP A 113 -16.08 1.76 4.96
CA ASP A 113 -16.11 2.91 5.88
C ASP A 113 -15.08 2.73 7.02
N GLU A 114 -13.80 2.61 6.64
CA GLU A 114 -12.66 2.51 7.54
C GLU A 114 -11.67 3.65 7.28
N PHE A 115 -11.37 4.42 8.33
CA PHE A 115 -10.49 5.59 8.23
C PHE A 115 -9.16 5.28 7.54
N PHE A 116 -8.50 4.16 7.89
CA PHE A 116 -7.21 3.81 7.32
C PHE A 116 -7.27 3.38 5.87
N ILE A 117 -8.40 2.82 5.42
CA ILE A 117 -8.64 2.50 4.00
C ILE A 117 -8.88 3.79 3.21
N GLN A 118 -9.78 4.65 3.69
CA GLN A 118 -10.08 5.92 3.02
C GLN A 118 -8.85 6.83 2.92
N LYS A 119 -8.00 6.86 3.95
CA LYS A 119 -6.70 7.56 3.90
C LYS A 119 -5.74 6.95 2.90
N ALA A 120 -5.70 5.62 2.77
CA ALA A 120 -4.84 4.95 1.79
C ALA A 120 -5.28 5.24 0.35
N ILE A 121 -6.58 5.22 0.07
CA ILE A 121 -7.15 5.60 -1.23
C ILE A 121 -6.71 7.03 -1.60
N GLY A 122 -6.94 7.98 -0.71
CA GLY A 122 -6.55 9.37 -0.95
C GLY A 122 -5.04 9.55 -1.13
N TRP A 123 -4.22 8.82 -0.36
CA TRP A 123 -2.77 8.92 -0.45
C TRP A 123 -2.22 8.29 -1.72
N SER A 124 -2.68 7.12 -2.11
CA SER A 124 -2.24 6.46 -3.35
C SER A 124 -2.55 7.32 -4.58
N LEU A 125 -3.77 7.87 -4.67
CA LEU A 125 -4.16 8.81 -5.72
C LEU A 125 -3.30 10.09 -5.68
N ARG A 126 -3.08 10.67 -4.51
CA ARG A 126 -2.22 11.86 -4.36
C ARG A 126 -0.79 11.60 -4.81
N GLU A 127 -0.24 10.44 -4.49
CA GLU A 127 1.11 10.08 -4.95
C GLU A 127 1.15 9.93 -6.46
N TYR A 128 0.17 9.24 -7.05
CA TYR A 128 0.06 9.07 -8.50
C TYR A 128 -0.22 10.39 -9.22
N SER A 129 -0.93 11.34 -8.62
CA SER A 129 -1.19 12.66 -9.21
C SER A 129 0.06 13.50 -9.43
N LYS A 130 1.18 13.16 -8.82
CA LYS A 130 2.48 13.83 -9.07
C LYS A 130 3.05 13.45 -10.45
N THR A 131 2.67 12.29 -10.96
CA THR A 131 3.07 11.77 -12.28
C THR A 131 1.97 12.04 -13.31
N GLU A 132 0.72 11.67 -12.98
CA GLU A 132 -0.43 11.76 -13.88
C GLU A 132 -1.62 12.54 -13.26
N PRO A 133 -1.49 13.88 -13.12
CA PRO A 133 -2.51 14.68 -12.43
C PRO A 133 -3.88 14.65 -13.12
N LEU A 134 -3.92 14.61 -14.46
CA LEU A 134 -5.19 14.61 -15.22
C LEU A 134 -5.94 13.29 -15.06
N ALA A 135 -5.23 12.15 -15.01
CA ALA A 135 -5.84 10.86 -14.79
C ALA A 135 -6.51 10.79 -13.40
N VAL A 136 -5.84 11.30 -12.37
CA VAL A 136 -6.39 11.32 -11.01
C VAL A 136 -7.59 12.26 -10.90
N VAL A 137 -7.54 13.46 -11.52
CA VAL A 137 -8.68 14.39 -11.54
C VAL A 137 -9.89 13.76 -12.25
N LYS A 138 -9.67 13.13 -13.40
CA LYS A 138 -10.73 12.43 -14.13
C LYS A 138 -11.33 11.33 -13.27
N PHE A 139 -10.51 10.49 -12.67
CA PHE A 139 -10.98 9.40 -11.80
C PHE A 139 -11.81 9.95 -10.63
N ALA A 140 -11.31 10.94 -9.89
CA ALA A 140 -12.02 11.52 -8.75
C ALA A 140 -13.36 12.19 -9.13
N ASN A 141 -13.48 12.72 -10.35
CA ASN A 141 -14.72 13.33 -10.83
C ASN A 141 -15.76 12.32 -11.34
N THR A 142 -15.34 11.13 -11.75
CA THR A 142 -16.22 10.11 -12.34
C THR A 142 -16.59 9.00 -11.34
N HIS A 143 -15.90 8.91 -10.22
CA HIS A 143 -16.12 7.89 -9.19
C HIS A 143 -16.47 8.53 -7.86
N GLN A 144 -17.41 7.94 -7.15
CA GLN A 144 -17.79 8.43 -5.82
C GLN A 144 -16.74 8.03 -4.80
N LEU A 145 -15.88 8.96 -4.45
CA LEU A 145 -14.95 8.82 -3.34
C LEU A 145 -15.54 9.43 -2.07
N SER A 146 -15.12 8.94 -0.91
CA SER A 146 -15.44 9.61 0.36
C SER A 146 -14.83 11.03 0.38
N ALA A 147 -15.45 11.94 1.12
CA ALA A 147 -14.93 13.31 1.26
C ALA A 147 -13.47 13.35 1.76
N LEU A 148 -13.07 12.37 2.59
CA LEU A 148 -11.72 12.23 3.07
C LEU A 148 -10.76 11.83 1.94
N ALA A 149 -11.10 10.77 1.19
CA ALA A 149 -10.28 10.25 0.10
C ALA A 149 -10.12 11.30 -1.02
N GLU A 150 -11.20 11.95 -1.45
CA GLU A 150 -11.18 12.99 -2.47
C GLU A 150 -10.30 14.17 -2.07
N ARG A 151 -10.49 14.69 -0.85
CA ARG A 151 -9.69 15.81 -0.33
C ARG A 151 -8.19 15.48 -0.33
N GLU A 152 -7.82 14.27 0.09
CA GLU A 152 -6.42 13.83 0.11
C GLU A 152 -5.87 13.61 -1.30
N ALA A 153 -6.64 13.00 -2.21
CA ALA A 153 -6.26 12.76 -3.60
C ALA A 153 -5.93 14.05 -4.35
N LEU A 154 -6.79 15.07 -4.22
CA LEU A 154 -6.68 16.32 -4.96
C LEU A 154 -5.80 17.38 -4.29
N ARG A 155 -5.21 17.07 -3.13
CA ARG A 155 -4.45 18.05 -2.32
C ARG A 155 -3.28 18.70 -3.06
N VAL A 156 -2.56 17.95 -3.89
CA VAL A 156 -1.40 18.47 -4.66
C VAL A 156 -1.87 19.18 -5.91
N VAL A 157 -2.86 18.63 -6.60
CA VAL A 157 -3.41 19.19 -7.84
C VAL A 157 -4.02 20.60 -7.61
N LYS A 158 -4.74 20.78 -6.49
CA LYS A 158 -5.35 22.08 -6.11
C LYS A 158 -4.33 23.14 -5.68
N LYS A 159 -3.10 22.76 -5.31
CA LYS A 159 -2.04 23.74 -4.94
C LYS A 159 -1.29 24.30 -6.14
N ASN A 160 -1.39 23.65 -7.29
CA ASN A 160 -0.69 24.05 -8.52
C ASN A 160 -1.59 24.83 -9.47
N LYS A 161 -2.78 25.23 -9.02
CA LYS A 161 -3.67 26.20 -9.64
C LYS A 161 -3.62 27.52 -8.88
#